data_2a7a6106d2504fd483a823adfc6c9852
#
_entry.id   2a7a6106d2504fd483a823adfc6c9852
#
_cell.length_a   1.000
_cell.length_b   1.000
_cell.length_c   1.000
_cell.angle_alpha   90.00
_cell.angle_beta   90.00
_cell.angle_gamma   90.00
#
_symmetry.space_group_name_H-M   'P 1'
#
loop_
_entity.id
_entity.type
_entity.pdbx_description
1 polymer ?
#
loop_
_entity_poly.entity_id
_entity_poly.type
_entity_poly.pdbx_seq_one_letter_code
_entity_poly.pdbx_strand_id
1 'polypeptide(L)'
;KKLYIAILLLAGVLTSCKVGKSYVRPDLHLPDSLERAQDSISFGDQDWRDIYTDATLRSLIERALDHNKDMLIAAARVKEMAAQKRISTAALLPDIKGKVTAERELENHGGDAFKRSETFEAQFLVSWELDLWGNLRWARSASIAEYLQSIEAQRALRMTIVAEVAQAYYELVALDTELDIVKQTLKAREEGVRL
;
A
#
# COMPACT_ATOMS: atom_id res chain seq x y z
N LYS A 1 43.33 31.58 -12.87
CA LYS A 1 42.07 32.34 -12.66
C LYS A 1 40.89 31.70 -13.38
N LYS A 2 40.99 31.42 -14.73
CA LYS A 2 39.89 30.81 -15.49
C LYS A 2 39.46 29.40 -14.98
N LEU A 3 40.45 28.61 -14.49
CA LEU A 3 40.18 27.29 -13.91
C LEU A 3 39.38 27.37 -12.59
N TYR A 4 39.72 28.33 -11.72
CA TYR A 4 38.98 28.54 -10.45
C TYR A 4 37.55 28.99 -10.70
N ILE A 5 37.32 29.84 -11.73
CA ILE A 5 35.97 30.28 -12.09
C ILE A 5 35.14 29.07 -12.63
N ALA A 6 35.76 28.22 -13.48
CA ALA A 6 35.12 27.02 -13.96
C ALA A 6 34.75 26.01 -12.84
N ILE A 7 35.66 25.83 -11.87
CA ILE A 7 35.41 24.97 -10.69
C ILE A 7 34.32 25.57 -9.79
N LEU A 8 34.27 26.87 -9.63
CA LEU A 8 33.29 27.58 -8.82
C LEU A 8 31.89 27.54 -9.46
N LEU A 9 31.80 27.66 -10.82
CA LEU A 9 30.60 27.47 -11.57
C LEU A 9 30.14 26.00 -11.53
N LEU A 10 31.04 25.05 -11.64
CA LEU A 10 30.73 23.62 -11.54
C LEU A 10 30.25 23.25 -10.12
N ALA A 11 30.86 23.80 -9.08
CA ALA A 11 30.41 23.62 -7.70
C ALA A 11 29.03 24.23 -7.44
N GLY A 12 28.71 25.36 -8.06
CA GLY A 12 27.39 25.99 -8.01
C GLY A 12 26.28 25.15 -8.68
N VAL A 13 26.61 24.40 -9.75
CA VAL A 13 25.68 23.48 -10.41
C VAL A 13 25.45 22.22 -9.58
N LEU A 14 26.39 21.81 -8.75
CA LEU A 14 26.28 20.63 -7.89
C LEU A 14 25.37 20.86 -6.67
N THR A 15 25.07 22.10 -6.29
CA THR A 15 23.99 22.40 -5.35
C THR A 15 22.64 22.35 -6.07
N SER A 16 22.29 21.15 -6.55
CA SER A 16 21.01 20.89 -7.22
C SER A 16 19.87 21.22 -6.27
N CYS A 17 19.27 22.39 -6.43
CA CYS A 17 18.11 22.82 -5.68
C CYS A 17 16.93 21.94 -6.08
N LYS A 18 16.46 21.09 -5.16
CA LYS A 18 15.16 20.43 -5.27
C LYS A 18 14.09 21.53 -5.27
N VAL A 19 13.52 21.85 -6.42
CA VAL A 19 12.48 22.89 -6.55
C VAL A 19 11.19 22.36 -5.94
N GLY A 20 10.61 23.10 -4.98
CA GLY A 20 9.37 22.75 -4.32
C GLY A 20 9.47 22.78 -2.79
N LYS A 21 8.31 22.72 -2.13
CA LYS A 21 8.24 22.69 -0.66
C LYS A 21 8.15 21.24 -0.18
N SER A 22 8.97 20.88 0.80
CA SER A 22 8.83 19.60 1.50
C SER A 22 7.51 19.55 2.26
N TYR A 23 6.87 18.39 2.26
CA TYR A 23 5.67 18.17 3.06
C TYR A 23 5.99 18.35 4.54
N VAL A 24 5.20 19.17 5.20
CA VAL A 24 5.19 19.33 6.66
C VAL A 24 3.80 18.96 7.11
N ARG A 25 3.71 18.04 8.09
CA ARG A 25 2.42 17.65 8.66
C ARG A 25 1.74 18.89 9.25
N PRO A 26 0.51 19.22 8.84
CA PRO A 26 -0.22 20.34 9.41
C PRO A 26 -0.49 20.09 10.89
N ASP A 27 -0.38 21.15 11.68
CA ASP A 27 -0.87 21.13 13.06
C ASP A 27 -2.41 21.18 13.02
N LEU A 28 -3.05 20.14 13.52
CA LEU A 28 -4.50 20.01 13.50
C LEU A 28 -5.17 20.75 14.64
N HIS A 29 -4.44 21.41 15.54
CA HIS A 29 -4.95 22.12 16.72
C HIS A 29 -5.99 21.29 17.50
N LEU A 30 -5.76 19.97 17.56
CA LEU A 30 -6.62 19.09 18.35
C LEU A 30 -6.45 19.42 19.83
N PRO A 31 -7.52 19.36 20.65
CA PRO A 31 -7.42 19.51 22.08
C PRO A 31 -6.44 18.47 22.64
N ASP A 32 -5.54 18.88 23.53
CA ASP A 32 -4.54 18.00 24.15
C ASP A 32 -5.16 16.88 24.98
N SER A 33 -6.42 17.06 25.40
CA SER A 33 -7.20 16.03 26.08
C SER A 33 -8.70 16.23 25.78
N LEU A 34 -9.42 15.15 25.58
CA LEU A 34 -10.86 15.13 25.74
C LEU A 34 -11.15 15.16 27.24
N GLU A 35 -12.06 16.03 27.69
CA GLU A 35 -12.34 16.34 29.12
C GLU A 35 -12.62 15.11 30.05
N ARG A 36 -12.67 13.89 29.51
CA ARG A 36 -12.88 12.63 30.22
C ARG A 36 -11.75 11.62 30.14
N ALA A 37 -10.67 11.93 29.46
CA ALA A 37 -9.55 10.98 29.35
C ALA A 37 -8.62 11.12 30.57
N GLN A 38 -8.97 10.47 31.66
CA GLN A 38 -8.06 10.24 32.79
C GLN A 38 -7.08 9.09 32.50
N ASP A 39 -7.31 8.30 31.45
CA ASP A 39 -6.43 7.21 31.04
C ASP A 39 -5.43 7.67 29.99
N SER A 40 -4.16 7.44 30.29
CA SER A 40 -3.03 7.77 29.42
C SER A 40 -2.91 6.85 28.19
N ILE A 41 -3.73 5.80 28.11
CA ILE A 41 -3.73 4.81 27.03
C ILE A 41 -4.92 5.08 26.12
N SER A 42 -4.66 5.43 24.86
CA SER A 42 -5.74 5.54 23.86
C SER A 42 -6.34 4.17 23.59
N PHE A 43 -7.67 4.08 23.55
CA PHE A 43 -8.37 2.85 23.17
C PHE A 43 -7.93 2.31 21.79
N GLY A 44 -7.51 3.19 20.88
CA GLY A 44 -6.98 2.81 19.58
C GLY A 44 -5.59 2.17 19.60
N ASP A 45 -4.86 2.28 20.74
CA ASP A 45 -3.53 1.68 20.92
C ASP A 45 -3.60 0.31 21.60
N GLN A 46 -4.78 -0.10 22.08
CA GLN A 46 -4.98 -1.41 22.73
C GLN A 46 -5.09 -2.52 21.69
N ASP A 47 -4.55 -3.70 22.00
CA ASP A 47 -4.80 -4.88 21.18
C ASP A 47 -6.28 -5.29 21.30
N TRP A 48 -6.93 -5.59 20.20
CA TRP A 48 -8.32 -6.06 20.18
C TRP A 48 -8.52 -7.32 21.05
N ARG A 49 -7.46 -8.10 21.29
CA ARG A 49 -7.48 -9.25 22.19
C ARG A 49 -7.68 -8.87 23.64
N ASP A 50 -7.25 -7.67 24.03
CA ASP A 50 -7.45 -7.17 25.39
C ASP A 50 -8.87 -6.62 25.57
N ILE A 51 -9.48 -6.14 24.46
CA ILE A 51 -10.84 -5.61 24.45
C ILE A 51 -11.87 -6.73 24.45
N TYR A 52 -11.71 -7.70 23.56
CA TYR A 52 -12.65 -8.82 23.42
C TYR A 52 -12.15 -10.04 24.20
N THR A 53 -12.79 -10.32 25.36
CA THR A 53 -12.37 -11.42 26.27
C THR A 53 -13.02 -12.75 25.96
N ASP A 54 -14.11 -12.78 25.20
CA ASP A 54 -14.83 -14.01 24.81
C ASP A 54 -13.96 -14.89 23.90
N ALA A 55 -13.74 -16.14 24.30
CA ALA A 55 -12.88 -17.07 23.57
C ALA A 55 -13.46 -17.47 22.20
N THR A 56 -14.79 -17.57 22.10
CA THR A 56 -15.46 -17.89 20.82
C THR A 56 -15.30 -16.74 19.85
N LEU A 57 -15.58 -15.52 20.30
CA LEU A 57 -15.40 -14.33 19.49
C LEU A 57 -13.96 -14.17 19.02
N ARG A 58 -12.98 -14.37 19.90
CA ARG A 58 -11.55 -14.32 19.54
C ARG A 58 -11.23 -15.31 18.43
N SER A 59 -11.69 -16.56 18.54
CA SER A 59 -11.43 -17.57 17.52
C SER A 59 -12.06 -17.23 16.16
N LEU A 60 -13.26 -16.61 16.17
CA LEU A 60 -13.93 -16.15 14.97
C LEU A 60 -13.17 -14.99 14.30
N ILE A 61 -12.70 -14.02 15.10
CA ILE A 61 -11.89 -12.91 14.59
C ILE A 61 -10.58 -13.43 13.99
N GLU A 62 -9.86 -14.31 14.67
CA GLU A 62 -8.60 -14.89 14.16
C GLU A 62 -8.84 -15.62 12.83
N ARG A 63 -9.86 -16.45 12.76
CA ARG A 63 -10.23 -17.16 11.54
C ARG A 63 -10.62 -16.20 10.40
N ALA A 64 -11.33 -15.11 10.71
CA ALA A 64 -11.67 -14.10 9.73
C ALA A 64 -10.41 -13.40 9.20
N LEU A 65 -9.50 -12.97 10.07
CA LEU A 65 -8.27 -12.30 9.68
C LEU A 65 -7.36 -13.19 8.82
N ASP A 66 -7.31 -14.50 9.10
CA ASP A 66 -6.46 -15.45 8.38
C ASP A 66 -7.02 -15.84 7.01
N HIS A 67 -8.35 -15.85 6.85
CA HIS A 67 -9.00 -16.36 5.65
C HIS A 67 -9.70 -15.29 4.81
N ASN A 68 -9.80 -14.05 5.30
CA ASN A 68 -10.42 -12.97 4.56
C ASN A 68 -9.60 -12.62 3.32
N LYS A 69 -10.25 -12.63 2.16
CA LYS A 69 -9.60 -12.36 0.87
C LYS A 69 -9.17 -10.90 0.73
N ASP A 70 -9.88 -9.97 1.36
CA ASP A 70 -9.51 -8.55 1.32
C ASP A 70 -8.20 -8.29 2.08
N MET A 71 -7.91 -9.06 3.13
CA MET A 71 -6.60 -9.03 3.80
C MET A 71 -5.47 -9.50 2.87
N LEU A 72 -5.71 -10.54 2.05
CA LEU A 72 -4.75 -11.01 1.06
C LEU A 72 -4.53 -9.99 -0.05
N ILE A 73 -5.61 -9.33 -0.51
CA ILE A 73 -5.55 -8.25 -1.50
C ILE A 73 -4.77 -7.05 -0.93
N ALA A 74 -5.06 -6.65 0.31
CA ALA A 74 -4.34 -5.56 0.96
C ALA A 74 -2.84 -5.87 1.13
N ALA A 75 -2.49 -7.11 1.51
CA ALA A 75 -1.10 -7.55 1.59
C ALA A 75 -0.39 -7.55 0.22
N ALA A 76 -1.09 -7.95 -0.85
CA ALA A 76 -0.58 -7.86 -2.22
C ALA A 76 -0.37 -6.41 -2.65
N ARG A 77 -1.30 -5.50 -2.30
CA ARG A 77 -1.19 -4.06 -2.57
C ARG A 77 0.02 -3.42 -1.89
N VAL A 78 0.33 -3.80 -0.65
CA VAL A 78 1.55 -3.34 0.03
C VAL A 78 2.81 -3.78 -0.73
N LYS A 79 2.84 -5.02 -1.24
CA LYS A 79 3.97 -5.52 -2.05
C LYS A 79 4.08 -4.78 -3.38
N GLU A 80 2.96 -4.48 -4.03
CA GLU A 80 2.90 -3.69 -5.26
C GLU A 80 3.48 -2.28 -5.02
N MET A 81 3.04 -1.58 -3.98
CA MET A 81 3.56 -0.25 -3.64
C MET A 81 5.04 -0.28 -3.25
N ALA A 82 5.51 -1.34 -2.61
CA ALA A 82 6.93 -1.55 -2.34
C ALA A 82 7.74 -1.71 -3.63
N ALA A 83 7.21 -2.39 -4.64
CA ALA A 83 7.83 -2.52 -5.97
C ALA A 83 7.85 -1.17 -6.71
N GLN A 84 6.75 -0.42 -6.68
CA GLN A 84 6.66 0.92 -7.28
C GLN A 84 7.67 1.90 -6.67
N LYS A 85 7.85 1.86 -5.34
CA LYS A 85 8.91 2.62 -4.66
C LYS A 85 10.31 2.26 -5.17
N ARG A 86 10.58 0.97 -5.45
CA ARG A 86 11.86 0.53 -6.02
C ARG A 86 12.05 1.07 -7.44
N ILE A 87 11.01 1.02 -8.28
CA ILE A 87 11.03 1.56 -9.65
C ILE A 87 11.36 3.04 -9.62
N SER A 88 10.66 3.85 -8.80
CA SER A 88 10.92 5.28 -8.66
C SER A 88 12.32 5.59 -8.11
N THR A 89 12.89 4.67 -7.32
CA THR A 89 14.27 4.80 -6.82
C THR A 89 15.28 4.46 -7.92
N ALA A 90 15.00 3.43 -8.73
CA ALA A 90 15.85 3.01 -9.83
C ALA A 90 15.93 4.06 -10.96
N ALA A 91 14.86 4.85 -11.14
CA ALA A 91 14.83 5.97 -12.11
C ALA A 91 15.90 7.05 -11.84
N LEU A 92 16.46 7.11 -10.64
CA LEU A 92 17.58 8.00 -10.31
C LEU A 92 18.94 7.48 -10.77
N LEU A 93 19.02 6.22 -11.17
CA LEU A 93 20.25 5.54 -11.59
C LEU A 93 20.35 5.48 -13.12
N PRO A 94 21.55 5.33 -13.68
CA PRO A 94 21.72 5.05 -15.11
C PRO A 94 21.02 3.73 -15.49
N ASP A 95 20.33 3.75 -16.63
CA ASP A 95 19.72 2.58 -17.26
C ASP A 95 20.70 2.00 -18.29
N ILE A 96 21.00 0.70 -18.15
CA ILE A 96 21.94 -0.01 -19.02
C ILE A 96 21.18 -1.12 -19.74
N LYS A 97 21.12 -1.03 -21.07
CA LYS A 97 20.45 -2.00 -21.93
C LYS A 97 21.45 -2.69 -22.84
N GLY A 98 21.37 -4.00 -22.91
CA GLY A 98 22.03 -4.82 -23.93
C GLY A 98 20.99 -5.28 -24.96
N LYS A 99 21.27 -5.14 -26.23
CA LYS A 99 20.45 -5.66 -27.33
C LYS A 99 21.31 -6.50 -28.24
N VAL A 100 20.86 -7.72 -28.50
CA VAL A 100 21.45 -8.59 -29.53
C VAL A 100 20.37 -8.87 -30.55
N THR A 101 20.64 -8.58 -31.80
CA THR A 101 19.72 -8.81 -32.92
C THR A 101 20.39 -9.74 -33.92
N ALA A 102 19.72 -10.78 -34.30
CA ALA A 102 20.10 -11.66 -35.41
C ALA A 102 18.95 -11.59 -36.43
N GLU A 103 19.21 -11.05 -37.56
CA GLU A 103 18.24 -10.85 -38.63
C GLU A 103 18.70 -11.58 -39.90
N ARG A 104 17.75 -12.27 -40.52
CA ARG A 104 17.94 -12.92 -41.80
C ARG A 104 16.90 -12.37 -42.76
N GLU A 105 17.36 -11.69 -43.77
CA GLU A 105 16.52 -11.12 -44.80
C GLU A 105 16.73 -11.85 -46.12
N LEU A 106 15.61 -12.12 -46.82
CA LEU A 106 15.59 -12.67 -48.16
C LEU A 106 14.98 -11.62 -49.09
N GLU A 107 15.79 -10.95 -49.85
CA GLU A 107 15.40 -9.88 -50.73
C GLU A 107 15.33 -10.38 -52.19
N ASN A 108 14.21 -10.08 -52.89
CA ASN A 108 14.06 -10.32 -54.30
C ASN A 108 13.72 -8.98 -55.00
N HIS A 109 14.68 -8.44 -55.74
CA HIS A 109 14.54 -7.18 -56.47
C HIS A 109 14.04 -7.41 -57.93
N GLY A 110 13.23 -8.45 -58.18
CA GLY A 110 12.63 -8.70 -59.50
C GLY A 110 13.52 -9.49 -60.48
N GLY A 111 14.49 -10.24 -59.97
CA GLY A 111 15.31 -11.20 -60.69
C GLY A 111 15.15 -12.62 -60.20
N ASP A 112 15.66 -13.61 -60.93
CA ASP A 112 15.52 -15.05 -60.59
C ASP A 112 16.34 -15.50 -59.35
N ALA A 113 17.11 -14.62 -58.71
CA ALA A 113 17.96 -14.94 -57.56
C ALA A 113 17.54 -14.15 -56.32
N PHE A 114 17.26 -14.89 -55.26
CA PHE A 114 17.09 -14.33 -53.90
C PHE A 114 18.46 -13.95 -53.33
N LYS A 115 18.59 -12.70 -52.92
CA LYS A 115 19.74 -12.26 -52.12
C LYS A 115 19.47 -12.50 -50.65
N ARG A 116 20.28 -13.29 -50.03
CA ARG A 116 20.22 -13.58 -48.58
C ARG A 116 21.20 -12.65 -47.87
N SER A 117 20.67 -11.91 -46.93
CA SER A 117 21.45 -11.11 -45.98
C SER A 117 21.30 -11.67 -44.57
N GLU A 118 22.40 -11.82 -43.87
CA GLU A 118 22.43 -12.21 -42.46
C GLU A 118 23.13 -11.08 -41.71
N THR A 119 22.42 -10.45 -40.77
CA THR A 119 22.94 -9.36 -39.95
C THR A 119 22.95 -9.80 -38.52
N PHE A 120 24.10 -9.68 -37.88
CA PHE A 120 24.25 -9.93 -36.42
C PHE A 120 24.76 -8.65 -35.80
N GLU A 121 23.97 -8.11 -34.85
CA GLU A 121 24.24 -6.83 -34.20
C GLU A 121 24.19 -7.00 -32.70
N ALA A 122 25.20 -6.47 -31.99
CA ALA A 122 25.21 -6.38 -30.54
C ALA A 122 25.42 -4.91 -30.13
N GLN A 123 24.51 -4.38 -29.34
CA GLN A 123 24.53 -2.99 -28.89
C GLN A 123 24.45 -2.92 -27.37
N PHE A 124 25.20 -1.97 -26.79
CA PHE A 124 25.05 -1.56 -25.39
C PHE A 124 24.61 -0.09 -25.38
N LEU A 125 23.50 0.19 -24.73
CA LEU A 125 22.97 1.53 -24.55
C LEU A 125 23.00 1.89 -23.07
N VAL A 126 23.60 3.03 -22.76
CA VAL A 126 23.56 3.61 -21.41
C VAL A 126 22.80 4.92 -21.50
N SER A 127 21.74 5.05 -20.73
CA SER A 127 20.95 6.29 -20.64
C SER A 127 20.81 6.71 -19.19
N TRP A 128 20.94 8.00 -18.92
CA TRP A 128 20.79 8.56 -17.59
C TRP A 128 20.12 9.92 -17.66
N GLU A 129 19.02 10.06 -16.90
CA GLU A 129 18.33 11.32 -16.73
C GLU A 129 18.88 12.06 -15.51
N LEU A 130 19.53 13.19 -15.73
CA LEU A 130 20.04 14.04 -14.66
C LEU A 130 18.88 14.82 -14.03
N ASP A 131 18.59 14.55 -12.77
CA ASP A 131 17.50 15.19 -12.03
C ASP A 131 17.88 16.59 -11.53
N LEU A 132 18.10 17.54 -12.44
CA LEU A 132 18.54 18.90 -12.12
C LEU A 132 17.50 19.65 -11.28
N TRP A 133 16.23 19.46 -11.57
CA TRP A 133 15.11 20.18 -10.93
C TRP A 133 14.47 19.40 -9.79
N GLY A 134 14.87 18.18 -9.55
CA GLY A 134 14.34 17.34 -8.46
C GLY A 134 13.03 16.60 -8.80
N ASN A 135 12.64 16.48 -10.06
CA ASN A 135 11.42 15.80 -10.48
C ASN A 135 11.43 14.32 -10.06
N LEU A 136 12.52 13.60 -10.37
CA LEU A 136 12.67 12.18 -9.99
C LEU A 136 12.74 11.99 -8.48
N ARG A 137 13.41 12.91 -7.78
CA ARG A 137 13.45 12.90 -6.30
C ARG A 137 12.09 13.16 -5.66
N TRP A 138 11.25 14.01 -6.28
CA TRP A 138 9.88 14.22 -5.84
C TRP A 138 9.00 13.00 -6.13
N ALA A 139 9.10 12.40 -7.31
CA ALA A 139 8.41 11.17 -7.68
C ALA A 139 8.76 10.02 -6.71
N ARG A 140 10.04 9.86 -6.36
CA ARG A 140 10.47 8.91 -5.33
C ARG A 140 9.85 9.23 -3.96
N SER A 141 9.80 10.49 -3.57
CA SER A 141 9.20 10.89 -2.27
C SER A 141 7.70 10.59 -2.25
N ALA A 142 6.99 10.82 -3.34
CA ALA A 142 5.58 10.48 -3.49
C ALA A 142 5.36 8.95 -3.38
N SER A 143 6.15 8.15 -4.10
CA SER A 143 6.02 6.68 -4.04
C SER A 143 6.36 6.08 -2.68
N ILE A 144 7.21 6.73 -1.88
CA ILE A 144 7.45 6.36 -0.48
C ILE A 144 6.20 6.64 0.36
N ALA A 145 5.57 7.81 0.18
CA ALA A 145 4.34 8.15 0.89
C ALA A 145 3.17 7.21 0.53
N GLU A 146 3.01 6.85 -0.75
CA GLU A 146 2.02 5.87 -1.22
C GLU A 146 2.26 4.48 -0.62
N TYR A 147 3.53 4.06 -0.52
CA TYR A 147 3.87 2.80 0.15
C TYR A 147 3.48 2.82 1.63
N LEU A 148 3.79 3.90 2.37
CA LEU A 148 3.39 4.04 3.77
C LEU A 148 1.86 4.09 3.92
N GLN A 149 1.18 4.80 3.03
CA GLN A 149 -0.28 4.83 2.98
C GLN A 149 -0.88 3.42 2.82
N SER A 150 -0.29 2.57 1.98
CA SER A 150 -0.77 1.20 1.77
C SER A 150 -0.65 0.33 3.02
N ILE A 151 0.39 0.55 3.85
CA ILE A 151 0.57 -0.13 5.14
C ILE A 151 -0.53 0.30 6.12
N GLU A 152 -0.80 1.60 6.22
CA GLU A 152 -1.85 2.10 7.11
C GLU A 152 -3.26 1.70 6.64
N ALA A 153 -3.48 1.62 5.33
CA ALA A 153 -4.73 1.10 4.77
C ALA A 153 -4.95 -0.39 5.12
N GLN A 154 -3.89 -1.20 5.11
CA GLN A 154 -3.97 -2.60 5.55
C GLN A 154 -4.31 -2.70 7.05
N ARG A 155 -3.73 -1.83 7.88
CA ARG A 155 -4.07 -1.75 9.32
C ARG A 155 -5.52 -1.36 9.53
N ALA A 156 -6.01 -0.34 8.82
CA ALA A 156 -7.39 0.09 8.90
C ALA A 156 -8.37 -1.03 8.51
N LEU A 157 -8.09 -1.75 7.42
CA LEU A 157 -8.89 -2.90 6.99
C LEU A 157 -8.93 -3.99 8.08
N ARG A 158 -7.79 -4.29 8.72
CA ARG A 158 -7.76 -5.26 9.82
C ARG A 158 -8.68 -4.84 10.96
N MET A 159 -8.67 -3.58 11.36
CA MET A 159 -9.56 -3.06 12.40
C MET A 159 -11.03 -3.15 12.00
N THR A 160 -11.35 -2.85 10.74
CA THR A 160 -12.71 -2.98 10.20
C THR A 160 -13.21 -4.41 10.29
N ILE A 161 -12.42 -5.40 9.86
CA ILE A 161 -12.80 -6.82 9.93
C ILE A 161 -13.03 -7.27 11.38
N VAL A 162 -12.17 -6.85 12.31
CA VAL A 162 -12.35 -7.14 13.72
C VAL A 162 -13.67 -6.58 14.26
N ALA A 163 -13.98 -5.32 13.91
CA ALA A 163 -15.21 -4.68 14.35
C ALA A 163 -16.46 -5.32 13.75
N GLU A 164 -16.45 -5.64 12.45
CA GLU A 164 -17.56 -6.30 11.75
C GLU A 164 -17.87 -7.68 12.32
N VAL A 165 -16.84 -8.49 12.59
CA VAL A 165 -17.02 -9.84 13.21
C VAL A 165 -17.57 -9.69 14.62
N ALA A 166 -17.05 -8.75 15.41
CA ALA A 166 -17.55 -8.51 16.77
C ALA A 166 -19.01 -8.03 16.76
N GLN A 167 -19.34 -7.11 15.87
CA GLN A 167 -20.71 -6.64 15.73
C GLN A 167 -21.67 -7.77 15.36
N ALA A 168 -21.35 -8.56 14.34
CA ALA A 168 -22.18 -9.69 13.91
C ALA A 168 -22.36 -10.75 15.02
N TYR A 169 -21.30 -11.00 15.80
CA TYR A 169 -21.36 -11.91 16.94
C TYR A 169 -22.32 -11.42 18.02
N TYR A 170 -22.21 -10.18 18.44
CA TYR A 170 -23.09 -9.63 19.46
C TYR A 170 -24.53 -9.44 18.98
N GLU A 171 -24.75 -9.14 17.70
CA GLU A 171 -26.08 -9.15 17.09
C GLU A 171 -26.71 -10.55 17.17
N LEU A 172 -25.94 -11.60 16.87
CA LEU A 172 -26.41 -12.97 17.00
C LEU A 172 -26.77 -13.33 18.43
N VAL A 173 -25.93 -12.99 19.40
CA VAL A 173 -26.18 -13.23 20.83
C VAL A 173 -27.46 -12.50 21.30
N ALA A 174 -27.68 -11.26 20.81
CA ALA A 174 -28.88 -10.50 21.13
C ALA A 174 -30.14 -11.18 20.56
N LEU A 175 -30.09 -11.63 19.30
CA LEU A 175 -31.20 -12.33 18.64
C LEU A 175 -31.51 -13.68 19.31
N ASP A 176 -30.49 -14.44 19.72
CA ASP A 176 -30.68 -15.68 20.48
C ASP A 176 -31.38 -15.42 21.83
N THR A 177 -30.99 -14.35 22.51
CA THR A 177 -31.61 -13.93 23.76
C THR A 177 -33.07 -13.52 23.54
N GLU A 178 -33.35 -12.75 22.52
CA GLU A 178 -34.73 -12.35 22.15
C GLU A 178 -35.58 -13.56 21.81
N LEU A 179 -35.06 -14.52 21.05
CA LEU A 179 -35.77 -15.76 20.71
C LEU A 179 -36.13 -16.56 21.96
N ASP A 180 -35.24 -16.64 22.95
CA ASP A 180 -35.52 -17.33 24.22
C ASP A 180 -36.61 -16.66 25.05
N ILE A 181 -36.61 -15.29 25.10
CA ILE A 181 -37.67 -14.51 25.73
C ILE A 181 -39.02 -14.77 25.06
N VAL A 182 -39.05 -14.76 23.73
CA VAL A 182 -40.28 -15.04 22.96
C VAL A 182 -40.81 -16.43 23.23
N LYS A 183 -39.95 -17.46 23.24
CA LYS A 183 -40.33 -18.84 23.56
C LYS A 183 -40.91 -18.97 24.96
N GLN A 184 -40.28 -18.34 25.94
CA GLN A 184 -40.77 -18.36 27.36
C GLN A 184 -42.14 -17.65 27.45
N THR A 185 -42.29 -16.51 26.78
CA THR A 185 -43.53 -15.74 26.71
C THR A 185 -44.67 -16.55 26.05
N LEU A 186 -44.36 -17.23 24.95
CA LEU A 186 -45.34 -18.10 24.27
C LEU A 186 -45.82 -19.21 25.21
N LYS A 187 -44.89 -19.92 25.87
CA LYS A 187 -45.20 -20.98 26.83
C LYS A 187 -46.10 -20.47 27.98
N ALA A 188 -45.78 -19.31 28.58
CA ALA A 188 -46.58 -18.74 29.64
C ALA A 188 -48.00 -18.36 29.16
N ARG A 189 -48.15 -17.86 27.94
CA ARG A 189 -49.46 -17.56 27.34
C ARG A 189 -50.28 -18.83 27.03
N GLU A 190 -49.65 -19.88 26.50
CA GLU A 190 -50.31 -21.18 26.29
C GLU A 190 -50.81 -21.80 27.57
N GLU A 191 -50.03 -21.73 28.66
CA GLU A 191 -50.43 -22.17 29.99
C GLU A 191 -51.63 -21.36 30.53
N GLY A 192 -51.61 -20.02 30.32
CA GLY A 192 -52.71 -19.16 30.75
C GLY A 192 -54.03 -19.34 29.97
N VAL A 193 -53.97 -19.88 28.73
CA VAL A 193 -55.16 -20.26 27.97
C VAL A 193 -55.77 -21.59 28.36
N ARG A 194 -54.97 -22.48 28.96
CA ARG A 194 -55.40 -23.79 29.41
C ARG A 194 -56.10 -23.78 30.78
N LEU A 195 -55.99 -22.68 31.55
CA LEU A 195 -56.68 -22.45 32.80
C LEU A 195 -58.09 -21.89 32.55
#